data_6d051adcc787613d3e6a1db76312d727
#
_entry.id   6d051adcc787613d3e6a1db76312d727
#
_cell.length_a   1.000
_cell.length_b   1.000
_cell.length_c   1.000
_cell.angle_alpha   90.00
_cell.angle_beta   90.00
_cell.angle_gamma   90.00
#
_symmetry.space_group_name_H-M   'P 1'
#
loop_
_entity.id
_entity.type
_entity.pdbx_description
1 polymer ?
#
loop_
_entity_poly.entity_id
_entity_poly.type
_entity_poly.pdbx_seq_one_letter_code
_entity_poly.pdbx_strand_id
1 'polypeptide(L)'
;MMDKSRAFLRALGLPGGDLHALPTSEATFPGGAQFGVEIPTVNTFAAAKALLRETQRLGVTVNRIDETLGAFRHTRAELLEYAALCRDSGAALTVSIGPRAAYDTSATRLSRQGAVIGYRLRGEEQLVRALEDAKRVCDLGIRGLLVYDEGLLWVLS
;
A
#
# COMPACT_ATOMS: atom_id res chain seq x y z
N MET A 1 16.46 32.75 0.64
CA MET A 1 15.45 32.03 -0.15
C MET A 1 14.28 31.52 0.69
N MET A 2 14.54 30.86 1.84
CA MET A 2 13.49 30.37 2.76
C MET A 2 12.53 31.44 3.27
N ASP A 3 12.99 32.67 3.47
CA ASP A 3 12.17 33.77 4.00
C ASP A 3 11.09 34.25 3.01
N LYS A 4 11.41 34.24 1.70
CA LYS A 4 10.44 34.58 0.64
C LYS A 4 9.32 33.54 0.53
N SER A 5 9.65 32.24 0.71
CA SER A 5 8.67 31.17 0.69
C SER A 5 7.71 31.22 1.90
N ARG A 6 8.23 31.54 3.08
CA ARG A 6 7.39 31.76 4.26
C ARG A 6 6.47 32.96 4.12
N ALA A 7 6.98 34.06 3.55
CA ALA A 7 6.17 35.25 3.24
C ALA A 7 5.04 34.93 2.26
N PHE A 8 5.33 34.12 1.23
CA PHE A 8 4.33 33.64 0.27
C PHE A 8 3.25 32.77 0.95
N LEU A 9 3.62 31.83 1.82
CA LEU A 9 2.66 31.02 2.57
C LEU A 9 1.73 31.89 3.43
N ARG A 10 2.29 32.89 4.12
CA ARG A 10 1.49 33.83 4.91
C ARG A 10 0.53 34.65 4.06
N ALA A 11 0.95 35.06 2.87
CA ALA A 11 0.08 35.79 1.93
C ALA A 11 -1.10 34.96 1.42
N LEU A 12 -0.97 33.63 1.42
CA LEU A 12 -2.05 32.69 1.14
C LEU A 12 -2.92 32.35 2.36
N GLY A 13 -2.70 32.99 3.51
CA GLY A 13 -3.40 32.66 4.75
C GLY A 13 -2.96 31.35 5.41
N LEU A 14 -1.86 30.77 4.94
CA LEU A 14 -1.31 29.56 5.52
C LEU A 14 -0.31 29.88 6.65
N PRO A 15 -0.17 28.98 7.65
CA PRO A 15 0.80 29.20 8.72
C PRO A 15 2.23 29.25 8.17
N GLY A 16 2.98 30.24 8.60
CA GLY A 16 4.39 30.43 8.17
C GLY A 16 5.39 29.59 8.97
N GLY A 17 4.93 28.69 9.83
CA GLY A 17 5.72 27.80 10.66
C GLY A 17 4.88 26.61 11.15
N ASP A 18 5.52 25.69 11.83
CA ASP A 18 4.85 24.50 12.36
C ASP A 18 3.80 24.86 13.40
N LEU A 19 2.63 24.26 13.28
CA LEU A 19 1.56 24.35 14.28
C LEU A 19 1.70 23.14 15.21
N HIS A 20 2.08 23.39 16.44
CA HIS A 20 2.20 22.35 17.47
C HIS A 20 0.87 22.08 18.21
N ALA A 21 -0.09 23.00 18.14
CA ALA A 21 -1.41 22.86 18.69
C ALA A 21 -2.43 22.72 17.55
N LEU A 22 -2.62 21.51 17.06
CA LEU A 22 -3.66 21.20 16.09
C LEU A 22 -4.97 20.90 16.83
N PRO A 23 -6.13 21.35 16.30
CA PRO A 23 -7.41 20.95 16.85
C PRO A 23 -7.57 19.44 16.74
N THR A 24 -8.10 18.82 17.78
CA THR A 24 -8.45 17.39 17.74
C THR A 24 -9.58 17.19 16.73
N SER A 25 -9.44 16.23 15.83
CA SER A 25 -10.50 15.85 14.91
C SER A 25 -11.66 15.21 15.70
N GLU A 26 -12.88 15.59 15.38
CA GLU A 26 -14.09 14.90 15.88
C GLU A 26 -14.36 13.61 15.09
N ALA A 27 -13.75 13.46 13.91
CA ALA A 27 -13.91 12.27 13.09
C ALA A 27 -13.16 11.09 13.70
N THR A 28 -13.84 9.95 13.80
CA THR A 28 -13.28 8.69 14.28
C THR A 28 -13.59 7.55 13.32
N PHE A 29 -12.76 6.52 13.34
CA PHE A 29 -13.10 5.22 12.74
C PHE A 29 -14.27 4.57 13.50
N PRO A 30 -14.96 3.58 12.92
CA PRO A 30 -16.08 2.90 13.57
C PRO A 30 -15.76 2.34 14.97
N GLY A 31 -14.48 2.03 15.24
CA GLY A 31 -13.99 1.59 16.56
C GLY A 31 -13.68 2.71 17.55
N GLY A 32 -13.98 3.98 17.21
CA GLY A 32 -13.71 5.14 18.07
C GLY A 32 -12.28 5.68 18.02
N ALA A 33 -11.37 5.02 17.30
CA ALA A 33 -9.99 5.47 17.13
C ALA A 33 -9.90 6.68 16.19
N GLN A 34 -9.02 7.62 16.49
CA GLN A 34 -8.76 8.79 15.64
C GLN A 34 -7.70 8.53 14.55
N PHE A 35 -6.94 7.46 14.66
CA PHE A 35 -5.95 7.04 13.68
C PHE A 35 -5.91 5.52 13.57
N GLY A 36 -5.43 5.03 12.43
CA GLY A 36 -5.15 3.62 12.20
C GLY A 36 -3.65 3.39 11.96
N VAL A 37 -3.16 2.23 12.34
CA VAL A 37 -1.78 1.80 12.08
C VAL A 37 -1.76 0.93 10.84
N GLU A 38 -1.05 1.39 9.82
CA GLU A 38 -0.77 0.66 8.59
C GLU A 38 0.71 0.32 8.53
N ILE A 39 1.06 -0.92 8.21
CA ILE A 39 2.43 -1.37 8.11
C ILE A 39 2.70 -1.87 6.69
N PRO A 40 3.45 -1.07 5.91
CA PRO A 40 3.81 -1.42 4.54
C PRO A 40 4.95 -2.43 4.48
N THR A 41 5.11 -3.03 3.30
CA THR A 41 6.28 -3.87 2.96
C THR A 41 6.42 -5.13 3.83
N VAL A 42 5.30 -5.67 4.28
CA VAL A 42 5.26 -6.98 4.95
C VAL A 42 5.02 -8.04 3.88
N ASN A 43 6.10 -8.54 3.31
CA ASN A 43 6.07 -9.26 2.03
C ASN A 43 6.10 -10.79 2.16
N THR A 44 6.08 -11.32 3.37
CA THR A 44 6.03 -12.76 3.61
C THR A 44 5.06 -13.10 4.74
N PHE A 45 4.45 -14.27 4.62
CA PHE A 45 3.58 -14.81 5.69
C PHE A 45 4.31 -14.89 7.04
N ALA A 46 5.57 -15.33 7.04
CA ALA A 46 6.37 -15.44 8.26
C ALA A 46 6.59 -14.07 8.94
N ALA A 47 6.88 -13.03 8.15
CA ALA A 47 7.06 -11.68 8.67
C ALA A 47 5.74 -11.13 9.23
N ALA A 48 4.62 -11.33 8.53
CA ALA A 48 3.29 -10.93 9.00
C ALA A 48 2.94 -11.62 10.32
N LYS A 49 3.17 -12.92 10.41
CA LYS A 49 2.92 -13.71 11.63
C LYS A 49 3.73 -13.23 12.81
N ALA A 50 5.03 -12.96 12.60
CA ALA A 50 5.90 -12.45 13.65
C ALA A 50 5.47 -11.04 14.11
N LEU A 51 5.17 -10.16 13.15
CA LEU A 51 4.70 -8.80 13.41
C LEU A 51 3.40 -8.81 14.23
N LEU A 52 2.36 -9.49 13.75
CA LEU A 52 1.06 -9.50 14.40
C LEU A 52 1.11 -10.12 15.81
N ARG A 53 1.94 -11.13 16.01
CA ARG A 53 2.18 -11.69 17.35
C ARG A 53 2.81 -10.65 18.29
N GLU A 54 3.83 -9.92 17.83
CA GLU A 54 4.51 -8.94 18.68
C GLU A 54 3.63 -7.71 18.95
N THR A 55 2.89 -7.23 17.97
CA THR A 55 1.96 -6.11 18.17
C THR A 55 0.83 -6.49 19.14
N GLN A 56 0.32 -7.71 19.06
CA GLN A 56 -0.65 -8.21 20.03
C GLN A 56 -0.07 -8.28 21.44
N ARG A 57 1.17 -8.77 21.59
CA ARG A 57 1.89 -8.81 22.88
C ARG A 57 2.08 -7.42 23.48
N LEU A 58 2.28 -6.41 22.63
CA LEU A 58 2.49 -5.01 23.02
C LEU A 58 1.18 -4.21 23.18
N GLY A 59 0.03 -4.80 22.90
CA GLY A 59 -1.25 -4.10 22.92
C GLY A 59 -1.43 -3.08 21.80
N VAL A 60 -0.67 -3.21 20.70
CA VAL A 60 -0.76 -2.33 19.53
C VAL A 60 -1.71 -2.94 18.51
N THR A 61 -2.74 -2.20 18.12
CA THR A 61 -3.66 -2.61 17.06
C THR A 61 -3.10 -2.23 15.70
N VAL A 62 -2.89 -3.21 14.82
CA VAL A 62 -2.56 -3.02 13.41
C VAL A 62 -3.86 -3.09 12.61
N ASN A 63 -4.18 -2.04 11.87
CA ASN A 63 -5.41 -1.94 11.08
C ASN A 63 -5.22 -2.49 9.67
N ARG A 64 -4.01 -2.37 9.11
CA ARG A 64 -3.69 -2.82 7.75
C ARG A 64 -2.25 -3.29 7.63
N ILE A 65 -2.07 -4.28 6.80
CA ILE A 65 -0.76 -4.75 6.33
C ILE A 65 -0.76 -4.70 4.80
N ASP A 66 0.32 -4.19 4.22
CA ASP A 66 0.50 -4.13 2.78
C ASP A 66 1.61 -5.06 2.31
N GLU A 67 1.23 -5.96 1.43
CA GLU A 67 2.15 -6.74 0.61
C GLU A 67 2.50 -5.92 -0.64
N THR A 68 3.76 -5.56 -0.82
CA THR A 68 4.21 -4.60 -1.84
C THR A 68 5.06 -5.21 -2.97
N LEU A 69 5.36 -6.52 -2.91
CA LEU A 69 6.10 -7.20 -3.98
C LEU A 69 5.23 -7.63 -5.15
N GLY A 70 3.95 -7.80 -4.91
CA GLY A 70 2.96 -8.11 -5.93
C GLY A 70 2.35 -9.50 -5.84
N ALA A 71 1.07 -9.57 -6.15
CA ALA A 71 0.25 -10.78 -6.12
C ALA A 71 0.90 -11.97 -6.87
N PHE A 72 1.60 -11.69 -7.96
CA PHE A 72 2.26 -12.70 -8.79
C PHE A 72 3.42 -13.45 -8.10
N ARG A 73 3.91 -12.93 -6.97
CA ARG A 73 5.00 -13.54 -6.19
C ARG A 73 4.52 -14.63 -5.25
N HIS A 74 3.24 -14.75 -5.07
CA HIS A 74 2.62 -15.66 -4.11
C HIS A 74 1.81 -16.75 -4.81
N THR A 75 1.85 -17.92 -4.26
CA THR A 75 0.92 -19.00 -4.61
C THR A 75 -0.47 -18.67 -4.08
N ARG A 76 -1.49 -19.37 -4.60
CA ARG A 76 -2.85 -19.27 -4.09
C ARG A 76 -2.93 -19.63 -2.59
N ALA A 77 -2.22 -20.67 -2.18
CA ALA A 77 -2.21 -21.13 -0.80
C ALA A 77 -1.62 -20.06 0.15
N GLU A 78 -0.46 -19.48 -0.22
CA GLU A 78 0.17 -18.41 0.56
C GLU A 78 -0.74 -17.21 0.73
N LEU A 79 -1.42 -16.75 -0.34
CA LEU A 79 -2.35 -15.63 -0.24
C LEU A 79 -3.56 -15.95 0.67
N LEU A 80 -4.07 -17.17 0.63
CA LEU A 80 -5.17 -17.61 1.51
C LEU A 80 -4.72 -17.65 2.97
N GLU A 81 -3.53 -18.19 3.26
CA GLU A 81 -2.98 -18.22 4.61
C GLU A 81 -2.73 -16.82 5.13
N TYR A 82 -2.20 -15.92 4.27
CA TYR A 82 -1.95 -14.54 4.62
C TYR A 82 -3.26 -13.78 4.92
N ALA A 83 -4.25 -13.94 4.06
CA ALA A 83 -5.57 -13.32 4.26
C ALA A 83 -6.25 -13.83 5.54
N ALA A 84 -6.14 -15.13 5.83
CA ALA A 84 -6.67 -15.71 7.05
C ALA A 84 -5.98 -15.12 8.29
N LEU A 85 -4.64 -15.08 8.30
CA LEU A 85 -3.86 -14.53 9.39
C LEU A 85 -4.23 -13.06 9.69
N CYS A 86 -4.35 -12.21 8.66
CA CYS A 86 -4.73 -10.82 8.83
C CYS A 86 -6.15 -10.71 9.39
N ARG A 87 -7.11 -11.41 8.79
CA ARG A 87 -8.50 -11.42 9.26
C ARG A 87 -8.62 -11.86 10.72
N ASP A 88 -7.95 -12.93 11.11
CA ASP A 88 -7.99 -13.48 12.46
C ASP A 88 -7.34 -12.55 13.49
N SER A 89 -6.45 -11.65 13.03
CA SER A 89 -5.82 -10.60 13.83
C SER A 89 -6.56 -9.25 13.77
N GLY A 90 -7.68 -9.17 13.05
CA GLY A 90 -8.44 -7.92 12.87
C GLY A 90 -7.79 -6.90 11.93
N ALA A 91 -6.76 -7.28 11.17
CA ALA A 91 -6.08 -6.42 10.21
C ALA A 91 -6.62 -6.64 8.78
N ALA A 92 -6.72 -5.57 8.00
CA ALA A 92 -6.94 -5.68 6.56
C ALA A 92 -5.64 -6.09 5.86
N LEU A 93 -5.76 -6.88 4.79
CA LEU A 93 -4.65 -7.17 3.88
C LEU A 93 -4.84 -6.39 2.58
N THR A 94 -3.82 -5.64 2.18
CA THR A 94 -3.70 -5.02 0.86
C THR A 94 -2.59 -5.72 0.09
N VAL A 95 -2.85 -6.07 -1.17
CA VAL A 95 -1.89 -6.76 -2.04
C VAL A 95 -1.60 -5.92 -3.26
N SER A 96 -0.33 -5.77 -3.59
CA SER A 96 0.12 -5.01 -4.74
C SER A 96 -0.23 -5.72 -6.05
N ILE A 97 -0.73 -4.93 -7.02
CA ILE A 97 -1.06 -5.39 -8.37
C ILE A 97 -0.17 -4.69 -9.37
N GLY A 98 0.57 -5.49 -10.16
CA GLY A 98 1.44 -5.00 -11.23
C GLY A 98 2.21 -3.71 -10.96
N PRO A 99 2.94 -3.20 -11.91
CA PRO A 99 3.49 -3.89 -13.06
C PRO A 99 4.61 -4.86 -12.68
N ARG A 100 4.75 -5.89 -13.47
CA ARG A 100 5.84 -6.86 -13.33
C ARG A 100 7.09 -6.30 -14.00
N ALA A 101 7.84 -5.47 -13.31
CA ALA A 101 9.09 -4.89 -13.81
C ALA A 101 10.10 -5.95 -14.33
N ALA A 102 9.95 -7.20 -13.91
CA ALA A 102 10.82 -8.31 -14.31
C ALA A 102 10.74 -8.67 -15.79
N TYR A 103 9.73 -8.25 -16.51
CA TYR A 103 9.56 -8.52 -17.94
C TYR A 103 10.04 -7.37 -18.85
N ASP A 104 10.41 -6.23 -18.26
CA ASP A 104 10.94 -5.12 -19.02
C ASP A 104 12.44 -5.32 -19.26
N THR A 105 12.81 -5.57 -20.50
CA THR A 105 14.22 -5.65 -20.96
C THR A 105 14.83 -4.26 -21.19
N SER A 106 14.07 -3.21 -20.93
CA SER A 106 14.48 -1.82 -21.12
C SER A 106 15.50 -1.33 -20.08
N ALA A 107 15.99 -0.10 -20.27
CA ALA A 107 16.91 0.60 -19.37
C ALA A 107 16.50 0.61 -17.90
N THR A 108 15.23 0.41 -17.61
CA THR A 108 14.64 0.32 -16.27
C THR A 108 15.25 -0.83 -15.45
N ARG A 109 15.51 -1.96 -16.07
CA ARG A 109 16.14 -3.12 -15.42
C ARG A 109 17.61 -2.91 -15.11
N LEU A 110 18.29 -2.08 -15.89
CA LEU A 110 19.73 -1.79 -15.76
C LEU A 110 20.00 -0.61 -14.83
N SER A 111 18.98 0.15 -14.46
CA SER A 111 19.07 1.29 -13.57
C SER A 111 19.06 0.82 -12.12
N ARG A 112 19.87 1.45 -11.26
CA ARG A 112 19.79 1.26 -9.78
C ARG A 112 18.44 1.71 -9.20
N GLN A 113 17.68 2.50 -9.94
CA GLN A 113 16.33 2.97 -9.61
C GLN A 113 15.24 2.20 -10.36
N GLY A 114 15.56 1.07 -10.98
CA GLY A 114 14.66 0.27 -11.81
C GLY A 114 13.33 -0.10 -11.15
N ALA A 115 13.33 -0.26 -9.84
CA ALA A 115 12.11 -0.52 -9.08
C ALA A 115 11.10 0.65 -9.14
N VAL A 116 11.58 1.90 -9.22
CA VAL A 116 10.73 3.10 -9.22
C VAL A 116 10.14 3.41 -10.59
N ILE A 117 10.87 3.07 -11.66
CA ILE A 117 10.48 3.41 -13.04
C ILE A 117 9.58 2.31 -13.66
N GLY A 118 9.59 1.10 -13.11
CA GLY A 118 8.86 -0.06 -13.61
C GLY A 118 7.38 -0.13 -13.23
N TYR A 119 6.83 0.87 -12.57
CA TYR A 119 5.46 0.82 -12.06
C TYR A 119 4.36 1.13 -13.08
N ARG A 120 4.73 1.53 -14.30
CA ARG A 120 3.76 1.76 -15.36
C ARG A 120 3.60 0.54 -16.24
N LEU A 121 2.35 0.18 -16.49
CA LEU A 121 1.98 -0.87 -17.43
C LEU A 121 2.24 -0.38 -18.87
N ARG A 122 2.80 -1.27 -19.69
CA ARG A 122 3.12 -0.96 -21.08
C ARG A 122 2.42 -1.94 -22.01
N GLY A 123 1.40 -1.44 -22.68
CA GLY A 123 0.64 -2.21 -23.65
C GLY A 123 -0.39 -3.15 -23.03
N GLU A 124 -1.20 -3.71 -23.89
CA GLU A 124 -2.36 -4.54 -23.57
C GLU A 124 -2.00 -5.78 -22.76
N GLU A 125 -0.91 -6.47 -23.11
CA GLU A 125 -0.52 -7.70 -22.44
C GLU A 125 -0.22 -7.49 -20.95
N GLN A 126 0.47 -6.40 -20.59
CA GLN A 126 0.75 -6.09 -19.18
C GLN A 126 -0.51 -5.70 -18.44
N LEU A 127 -1.41 -4.96 -19.08
CA LEU A 127 -2.70 -4.62 -18.50
C LEU A 127 -3.54 -5.86 -18.24
N VAL A 128 -3.67 -6.76 -19.20
CA VAL A 128 -4.40 -8.03 -19.04
C VAL A 128 -3.85 -8.84 -17.88
N ARG A 129 -2.53 -9.00 -17.79
CA ARG A 129 -1.91 -9.73 -16.67
C ARG A 129 -2.16 -9.08 -15.30
N ALA A 130 -2.16 -7.75 -15.25
CA ALA A 130 -2.48 -7.03 -14.01
C ALA A 130 -3.96 -7.23 -13.60
N LEU A 131 -4.86 -7.24 -14.57
CA LEU A 131 -6.28 -7.52 -14.33
C LEU A 131 -6.52 -8.98 -13.88
N GLU A 132 -5.78 -9.94 -14.45
CA GLU A 132 -5.81 -11.33 -13.99
C GLU A 132 -5.32 -11.47 -12.54
N ASP A 133 -4.25 -10.76 -12.19
CA ASP A 133 -3.75 -10.73 -10.80
C ASP A 133 -4.78 -10.09 -9.86
N ALA A 134 -5.39 -8.97 -10.25
CA ALA A 134 -6.44 -8.31 -9.47
C ALA A 134 -7.64 -9.24 -9.26
N LYS A 135 -8.11 -9.87 -10.34
CA LYS A 135 -9.20 -10.85 -10.26
C LYS A 135 -8.84 -12.00 -9.32
N ARG A 136 -7.65 -12.57 -9.44
CA ARG A 136 -7.19 -13.67 -8.59
C ARG A 136 -7.19 -13.29 -7.11
N VAL A 137 -6.73 -12.09 -6.77
CA VAL A 137 -6.73 -11.57 -5.39
C VAL A 137 -8.15 -11.39 -4.86
N CYS A 138 -9.04 -10.81 -5.67
CA CYS A 138 -10.44 -10.62 -5.32
C CYS A 138 -11.19 -11.96 -5.15
N ASP A 139 -10.93 -12.95 -6.02
CA ASP A 139 -11.51 -14.29 -5.93
C ASP A 139 -11.11 -15.04 -4.63
N LEU A 140 -10.00 -14.64 -4.01
CA LEU A 140 -9.56 -15.14 -2.70
C LEU A 140 -10.20 -14.41 -1.51
N GLY A 141 -11.07 -13.43 -1.79
CA GLY A 141 -11.73 -12.62 -0.76
C GLY A 141 -10.88 -11.49 -0.21
N ILE A 142 -9.70 -11.22 -0.77
CA ILE A 142 -8.87 -10.07 -0.39
C ILE A 142 -9.48 -8.83 -1.05
N ARG A 143 -9.75 -7.78 -0.26
CA ARG A 143 -10.46 -6.57 -0.71
C ARG A 143 -9.55 -5.37 -0.91
N GLY A 144 -8.32 -5.41 -0.43
CA GLY A 144 -7.34 -4.34 -0.58
C GLY A 144 -6.42 -4.57 -1.78
N LEU A 145 -6.41 -3.67 -2.74
CA LEU A 145 -5.48 -3.67 -3.86
C LEU A 145 -4.62 -2.41 -3.81
N LEU A 146 -3.31 -2.57 -3.90
CA LEU A 146 -2.37 -1.47 -4.05
C LEU A 146 -1.99 -1.35 -5.53
N VAL A 147 -2.40 -0.25 -6.15
CA VAL A 147 -2.25 -0.01 -7.59
C VAL A 147 -1.31 1.16 -7.81
N TYR A 148 -0.27 0.95 -8.61
CA TYR A 148 0.73 1.98 -8.92
C TYR A 148 0.51 2.67 -10.27
N ASP A 149 -0.24 2.04 -11.17
CA ASP A 149 -0.51 2.55 -12.51
C ASP A 149 -1.87 3.22 -12.55
N GLU A 150 -1.89 4.49 -12.95
CA GLU A 150 -3.12 5.28 -13.02
C GLU A 150 -4.11 4.75 -14.06
N GLY A 151 -3.60 4.19 -15.17
CA GLY A 151 -4.44 3.57 -16.19
C GLY A 151 -5.12 2.30 -15.68
N LEU A 152 -4.38 1.48 -14.92
CA LEU A 152 -4.97 0.31 -14.25
C LEU A 152 -5.98 0.73 -13.19
N LEU A 153 -5.69 1.76 -12.41
CA LEU A 153 -6.64 2.29 -11.42
C LEU A 153 -7.95 2.72 -12.09
N TRP A 154 -7.85 3.42 -13.22
CA TRP A 154 -9.02 3.84 -13.99
C TRP A 154 -9.86 2.66 -14.52
N VAL A 155 -9.20 1.56 -14.93
CA VAL A 155 -9.92 0.36 -15.41
C VAL A 155 -10.58 -0.42 -14.27
N LEU A 156 -10.04 -0.34 -13.06
CA LEU A 156 -10.56 -1.04 -11.87
C LEU A 156 -11.64 -0.26 -11.12
N SER A 157 -11.79 1.04 -11.40
CA SER A 157 -12.78 1.92 -10.77
C SER A 157 -14.14 1.87 -11.48
#